data_986940aca820025410ee8279b1be49ed
#
_entry.id   986940aca820025410ee8279b1be49ed
#
_cell.length_a   1.000
_cell.length_b   1.000
_cell.length_c   1.000
_cell.angle_alpha   90.00
_cell.angle_beta   90.00
_cell.angle_gamma   90.00
#
_symmetry.space_group_name_H-M   'P 1'
#
loop_
_entity.id
_entity.type
_entity.pdbx_description
1 polymer ?
#
loop_
_entity_poly.entity_id
_entity_poly.type
_entity_poly.pdbx_seq_one_letter_code
_entity_poly.pdbx_strand_id
1 'polypeptide(L)'
;ALSAFLVSRLSKRIVGPLNAIDLDHPLENETYDELSPLLTRVERQRRQISGQLEELGRRRREFEAVTGSMSEGLILLDAEGRVLSINPAARKLFGAGEDCVGQDILTVDRSPELRALLERVRSGDRAETGIERMGLEYQLTASPVPGGGAVLLAFDVTESRRAEQLRREFTANVSHELKTPLHSIMGAAELLETGLVKPGDEAGFYSRIR
;
A
#
# COMPACT_ATOMS: atom_id res chain seq x y z
N ALA A 1 -54.22 -31.45 40.09
CA ALA A 1 -53.75 -30.37 40.93
C ALA A 1 -52.34 -30.68 41.50
N LEU A 2 -52.07 -31.88 42.04
CA LEU A 2 -50.76 -32.25 42.64
C LEU A 2 -49.60 -32.28 41.64
N SER A 3 -49.82 -32.78 40.40
CA SER A 3 -48.80 -32.85 39.34
C SER A 3 -48.35 -31.49 38.85
N ALA A 4 -49.26 -30.53 38.67
CA ALA A 4 -48.97 -29.18 38.28
C ALA A 4 -48.18 -28.42 39.35
N PHE A 5 -48.45 -28.65 40.61
CA PHE A 5 -47.72 -28.08 41.73
C PHE A 5 -46.28 -28.64 41.81
N LEU A 6 -46.14 -29.98 41.61
CA LEU A 6 -44.81 -30.64 41.60
C LEU A 6 -43.94 -30.15 40.44
N VAL A 7 -44.53 -30.06 39.24
CA VAL A 7 -43.82 -29.53 38.05
C VAL A 7 -43.42 -28.07 38.23
N SER A 8 -44.32 -27.23 38.76
CA SER A 8 -44.00 -25.83 39.05
C SER A 8 -42.91 -25.67 40.09
N ARG A 9 -42.92 -26.52 41.15
CA ARG A 9 -41.90 -26.52 42.20
C ARG A 9 -40.54 -27.03 41.72
N LEU A 10 -40.53 -28.06 40.85
CA LEU A 10 -39.32 -28.59 40.22
C LEU A 10 -38.71 -27.55 39.23
N SER A 11 -39.58 -26.96 38.41
CA SER A 11 -39.19 -25.91 37.47
C SER A 11 -38.52 -24.72 38.19
N LYS A 12 -39.12 -24.21 39.24
CA LYS A 12 -38.53 -23.11 40.03
C LYS A 12 -37.26 -23.49 40.73
N ARG A 13 -37.10 -24.76 41.15
CA ARG A 13 -35.92 -25.21 41.90
C ARG A 13 -34.73 -25.60 41.03
N ILE A 14 -34.98 -25.98 39.76
CA ILE A 14 -33.93 -26.38 38.80
C ILE A 14 -33.70 -25.29 37.75
N VAL A 15 -34.78 -24.81 37.12
CA VAL A 15 -34.66 -23.85 35.99
C VAL A 15 -34.32 -22.43 36.47
N GLY A 16 -34.81 -22.05 37.67
CA GLY A 16 -34.49 -20.74 38.24
C GLY A 16 -33.00 -20.48 38.42
N PRO A 17 -32.29 -21.33 39.18
CA PRO A 17 -30.86 -21.20 39.34
C PRO A 17 -30.07 -21.36 38.05
N LEU A 18 -30.57 -22.21 37.12
CA LEU A 18 -29.91 -22.39 35.81
C LEU A 18 -29.95 -21.12 34.95
N ASN A 19 -31.07 -20.38 34.97
CA ASN A 19 -31.23 -19.12 34.26
C ASN A 19 -30.55 -17.95 34.98
N ALA A 20 -30.18 -18.10 36.24
CA ALA A 20 -29.45 -17.09 37.01
C ALA A 20 -27.94 -17.24 36.95
N ILE A 21 -27.43 -18.21 36.18
CA ILE A 21 -25.99 -18.40 35.99
C ILE A 21 -25.41 -17.17 35.28
N ASP A 22 -24.47 -16.50 35.95
CA ASP A 22 -23.66 -15.49 35.34
C ASP A 22 -22.57 -16.14 34.45
N LEU A 23 -22.71 -15.99 33.12
CA LEU A 23 -21.75 -16.51 32.15
C LEU A 23 -20.53 -15.65 32.03
N ASP A 24 -20.54 -14.43 32.58
CA ASP A 24 -19.38 -13.55 32.62
C ASP A 24 -18.43 -13.92 33.78
N HIS A 25 -18.98 -14.53 34.84
CA HIS A 25 -18.21 -15.04 35.98
C HIS A 25 -18.61 -16.50 36.32
N PRO A 26 -18.33 -17.47 35.41
CA PRO A 26 -18.89 -18.82 35.53
C PRO A 26 -18.47 -19.55 36.81
N LEU A 27 -17.27 -19.24 37.36
CA LEU A 27 -16.75 -19.89 38.55
C LEU A 27 -17.23 -19.27 39.87
N GLU A 28 -17.89 -18.11 39.82
CA GLU A 28 -18.45 -17.42 41.00
C GLU A 28 -19.90 -17.82 41.27
N ASN A 29 -20.50 -18.66 40.41
CA ASN A 29 -21.86 -19.13 40.61
C ASN A 29 -21.91 -20.20 41.70
N GLU A 30 -22.63 -19.96 42.80
CA GLU A 30 -23.00 -20.96 43.77
C GLU A 30 -24.05 -21.92 43.16
N THR A 31 -23.61 -22.91 42.39
CA THR A 31 -24.47 -23.79 41.62
C THR A 31 -24.17 -25.26 41.98
N TYR A 32 -25.07 -26.15 41.58
CA TYR A 32 -24.94 -27.59 41.80
C TYR A 32 -23.58 -28.13 41.37
N ASP A 33 -22.98 -29.02 42.18
CA ASP A 33 -21.68 -29.67 41.92
C ASP A 33 -21.64 -30.33 40.53
N GLU A 34 -22.79 -30.80 40.04
CA GLU A 34 -22.94 -31.45 38.72
C GLU A 34 -22.66 -30.48 37.55
N LEU A 35 -22.84 -29.17 37.74
CA LEU A 35 -22.60 -28.15 36.73
C LEU A 35 -21.16 -27.60 36.71
N SER A 36 -20.42 -27.87 37.77
CA SER A 36 -19.03 -27.42 37.90
C SER A 36 -18.11 -27.78 36.69
N PRO A 37 -18.18 -29.01 36.13
CA PRO A 37 -17.41 -29.36 34.95
C PRO A 37 -17.81 -28.55 33.70
N LEU A 38 -19.10 -28.23 33.57
CA LEU A 38 -19.62 -27.42 32.46
C LEU A 38 -19.13 -25.97 32.59
N LEU A 39 -19.26 -25.36 33.77
CA LEU A 39 -18.83 -23.99 34.04
C LEU A 39 -17.32 -23.84 33.85
N THR A 40 -16.52 -24.81 34.28
CA THR A 40 -15.07 -24.84 34.04
C THR A 40 -14.75 -24.88 32.55
N ARG A 41 -15.53 -25.63 31.75
CA ARG A 41 -15.36 -25.69 30.29
C ARG A 41 -15.74 -24.36 29.63
N VAL A 42 -16.83 -23.72 30.05
CA VAL A 42 -17.26 -22.40 29.57
C VAL A 42 -16.19 -21.35 29.86
N GLU A 43 -15.69 -21.32 31.10
CA GLU A 43 -14.63 -20.40 31.49
C GLU A 43 -13.35 -20.60 30.65
N ARG A 44 -12.96 -21.85 30.38
CA ARG A 44 -11.80 -22.14 29.50
C ARG A 44 -12.04 -21.61 28.08
N GLN A 45 -13.20 -21.84 27.51
CA GLN A 45 -13.54 -21.33 26.17
C GLN A 45 -13.57 -19.81 26.14
N ARG A 46 -14.14 -19.17 27.17
CA ARG A 46 -14.15 -17.72 27.30
C ARG A 46 -12.75 -17.13 27.33
N ARG A 47 -11.86 -17.69 28.16
CA ARG A 47 -10.43 -17.27 28.22
C ARG A 47 -9.73 -17.47 26.90
N GLN A 48 -10.02 -18.56 26.19
CA GLN A 48 -9.43 -18.80 24.88
C GLN A 48 -9.92 -17.77 23.86
N ILE A 49 -11.21 -17.47 23.81
CA ILE A 49 -11.79 -16.46 22.92
C ILE A 49 -11.24 -15.06 23.24
N SER A 50 -11.22 -14.68 24.52
CA SER A 50 -10.65 -13.39 24.95
C SER A 50 -9.19 -13.26 24.57
N GLY A 51 -8.37 -14.30 24.78
CA GLY A 51 -6.97 -14.30 24.34
C GLY A 51 -6.80 -14.17 22.82
N GLN A 52 -7.67 -14.82 22.03
CA GLN A 52 -7.66 -14.68 20.58
C GLN A 52 -8.05 -13.26 20.13
N LEU A 53 -9.05 -12.65 20.77
CA LEU A 53 -9.46 -11.27 20.47
C LEU A 53 -8.37 -10.26 20.84
N GLU A 54 -7.70 -10.44 21.97
CA GLU A 54 -6.56 -9.61 22.37
C GLU A 54 -5.40 -9.71 21.36
N GLU A 55 -5.09 -10.94 20.95
CA GLU A 55 -4.04 -11.19 19.95
C GLU A 55 -4.38 -10.56 18.59
N LEU A 56 -5.62 -10.71 18.12
CA LEU A 56 -6.09 -10.05 16.90
C LEU A 56 -6.03 -8.52 17.03
N GLY A 57 -6.47 -7.98 18.17
CA GLY A 57 -6.39 -6.55 18.46
C GLY A 57 -4.95 -6.04 18.49
N ARG A 58 -4.02 -6.81 19.04
CA ARG A 58 -2.58 -6.50 19.04
C ARG A 58 -2.02 -6.47 17.62
N ARG A 59 -2.24 -7.53 16.83
CA ARG A 59 -1.78 -7.60 15.42
C ARG A 59 -2.34 -6.48 14.56
N ARG A 60 -3.62 -6.13 14.78
CA ARG A 60 -4.23 -5.00 14.09
C ARG A 60 -3.53 -3.69 14.42
N ARG A 61 -3.28 -3.40 15.70
CA ARG A 61 -2.55 -2.18 16.13
C ARG A 61 -1.12 -2.14 15.59
N GLU A 62 -0.42 -3.27 15.59
CA GLU A 62 0.92 -3.38 15.01
C GLU A 62 0.90 -3.06 13.50
N PHE A 63 -0.05 -3.62 12.76
CA PHE A 63 -0.24 -3.32 11.33
C PHE A 63 -0.56 -1.84 11.09
N GLU A 64 -1.50 -1.27 11.86
CA GLU A 64 -1.87 0.15 11.76
C GLU A 64 -0.69 1.08 12.10
N ALA A 65 0.13 0.72 13.09
CA ALA A 65 1.32 1.49 13.45
C ALA A 65 2.38 1.46 12.34
N VAL A 66 2.65 0.30 11.75
CA VAL A 66 3.60 0.17 10.65
C VAL A 66 3.12 0.94 9.43
N THR A 67 1.89 0.69 8.98
CA THR A 67 1.34 1.36 7.78
C THR A 67 1.11 2.85 7.99
N GLY A 68 0.82 3.25 9.23
CA GLY A 68 0.63 4.66 9.61
C GLY A 68 1.91 5.49 9.60
N SER A 69 3.08 4.85 9.80
CA SER A 69 4.39 5.51 9.77
C SER A 69 5.03 5.53 8.38
N MET A 70 4.45 4.83 7.40
CA MET A 70 4.96 4.81 6.02
C MET A 70 4.73 6.14 5.32
N SER A 71 5.72 6.57 4.55
CA SER A 71 5.62 7.72 3.63
C SER A 71 4.90 7.34 2.34
N GLU A 72 4.96 6.07 1.97
CA GLU A 72 4.32 5.51 0.80
C GLU A 72 2.83 5.32 1.02
N GLY A 73 2.04 5.64 0.00
CA GLY A 73 0.61 5.34 0.01
C GLY A 73 0.37 3.84 -0.09
N LEU A 74 -0.46 3.29 0.82
CA LEU A 74 -0.89 1.90 0.79
C LEU A 74 -2.41 1.82 0.80
N ILE A 75 -2.97 1.08 -0.17
CA ILE A 75 -4.39 0.74 -0.23
C ILE A 75 -4.54 -0.76 -0.46
N LEU A 76 -5.39 -1.38 0.34
CA LEU A 76 -5.82 -2.77 0.16
C LEU A 76 -7.24 -2.78 -0.41
N LEU A 77 -7.44 -3.51 -1.50
CA LEU A 77 -8.73 -3.64 -2.19
C LEU A 77 -9.23 -5.08 -2.13
N ASP A 78 -10.56 -5.25 -2.10
CA ASP A 78 -11.20 -6.55 -2.31
C ASP A 78 -11.28 -6.92 -3.80
N ALA A 79 -11.89 -8.07 -4.11
CA ALA A 79 -12.04 -8.57 -5.47
C ALA A 79 -12.92 -7.67 -6.35
N GLU A 80 -13.83 -6.91 -5.75
CA GLU A 80 -14.72 -5.98 -6.42
C GLU A 80 -14.07 -4.60 -6.63
N GLY A 81 -12.90 -4.33 -6.01
CA GLY A 81 -12.19 -3.05 -6.06
C GLY A 81 -12.61 -2.07 -4.96
N ARG A 82 -13.25 -2.56 -3.89
CA ARG A 82 -13.62 -1.73 -2.75
C ARG A 82 -12.44 -1.63 -1.79
N VAL A 83 -12.30 -0.47 -1.18
CA VAL A 83 -11.23 -0.19 -0.21
C VAL A 83 -11.47 -0.99 1.07
N LEU A 84 -10.59 -1.94 1.36
CA LEU A 84 -10.56 -2.66 2.65
C LEU A 84 -9.75 -1.89 3.70
N SER A 85 -8.64 -1.28 3.29
CA SER A 85 -7.78 -0.50 4.16
C SER A 85 -7.03 0.54 3.35
N ILE A 86 -6.76 1.69 3.96
CA ILE A 86 -6.01 2.79 3.38
C ILE A 86 -5.19 3.49 4.47
N ASN A 87 -3.89 3.68 4.24
CA ASN A 87 -3.03 4.36 5.20
C ASN A 87 -3.12 5.90 5.08
N PRO A 88 -2.60 6.66 6.07
CA PRO A 88 -2.65 8.12 6.05
C PRO A 88 -1.99 8.77 4.84
N ALA A 89 -0.88 8.20 4.34
CA ALA A 89 -0.19 8.72 3.16
C ALA A 89 -1.07 8.60 1.90
N ALA A 90 -1.71 7.45 1.68
CA ALA A 90 -2.63 7.27 0.57
C ALA A 90 -3.89 8.15 0.69
N ARG A 91 -4.44 8.32 1.90
CA ARG A 91 -5.56 9.26 2.11
C ARG A 91 -5.20 10.68 1.67
N LYS A 92 -4.03 11.14 2.06
CA LYS A 92 -3.53 12.47 1.67
C LYS A 92 -3.34 12.57 0.16
N LEU A 93 -2.76 11.56 -0.48
CA LEU A 93 -2.50 11.53 -1.92
C LEU A 93 -3.80 11.56 -2.74
N PHE A 94 -4.78 10.73 -2.37
CA PHE A 94 -6.04 10.61 -3.11
C PHE A 94 -7.14 11.55 -2.62
N GLY A 95 -6.87 12.37 -1.59
CA GLY A 95 -7.87 13.25 -0.99
C GLY A 95 -9.05 12.49 -0.36
N ALA A 96 -8.79 11.25 0.08
CA ALA A 96 -9.83 10.34 0.57
C ALA A 96 -10.21 10.67 2.03
N GLY A 97 -11.51 10.75 2.31
CA GLY A 97 -12.05 10.86 3.67
C GLY A 97 -11.94 9.55 4.46
N GLU A 98 -12.32 9.60 5.73
CA GLU A 98 -12.35 8.40 6.59
C GLU A 98 -13.42 7.38 6.15
N ASP A 99 -14.45 7.84 5.48
CA ASP A 99 -15.58 7.07 4.97
C ASP A 99 -15.30 6.31 3.65
N CYS A 100 -14.09 6.42 3.10
CA CYS A 100 -13.73 5.75 1.85
C CYS A 100 -13.63 4.22 1.98
N VAL A 101 -13.49 3.68 3.20
CA VAL A 101 -13.46 2.23 3.45
C VAL A 101 -14.81 1.62 3.10
N GLY A 102 -14.79 0.55 2.30
CA GLY A 102 -15.99 -0.11 1.75
C GLY A 102 -16.51 0.51 0.44
N GLN A 103 -16.00 1.68 0.03
CA GLN A 103 -16.35 2.28 -1.25
C GLN A 103 -15.46 1.74 -2.38
N ASP A 104 -15.96 1.78 -3.62
CA ASP A 104 -15.15 1.50 -4.81
C ASP A 104 -14.05 2.56 -4.94
N ILE A 105 -12.81 2.13 -5.10
CA ILE A 105 -11.66 3.04 -5.24
C ILE A 105 -11.82 4.00 -6.41
N LEU A 106 -12.51 3.61 -7.48
CA LEU A 106 -12.81 4.47 -8.63
C LEU A 106 -13.86 5.56 -8.30
N THR A 107 -14.52 5.49 -7.15
CA THR A 107 -15.33 6.60 -6.63
C THR A 107 -14.46 7.64 -5.94
N VAL A 108 -13.36 7.21 -5.32
CA VAL A 108 -12.39 8.05 -4.64
C VAL A 108 -11.49 8.77 -5.66
N ASP A 109 -10.96 8.03 -6.63
CA ASP A 109 -10.15 8.57 -7.73
C ASP A 109 -10.62 7.99 -9.07
N ARG A 110 -11.12 8.86 -9.95
CA ARG A 110 -11.65 8.51 -11.27
C ARG A 110 -10.62 8.63 -12.37
N SER A 111 -9.33 8.74 -12.04
CA SER A 111 -8.29 8.89 -13.05
C SER A 111 -8.25 7.69 -14.02
N PRO A 112 -8.04 7.94 -15.31
CA PRO A 112 -7.92 6.87 -16.30
C PRO A 112 -6.72 5.96 -16.02
N GLU A 113 -5.65 6.50 -15.45
CA GLU A 113 -4.44 5.78 -15.05
C GLU A 113 -4.75 4.72 -14.01
N LEU A 114 -5.49 5.09 -12.94
CA LEU A 114 -5.89 4.16 -11.89
C LEU A 114 -6.82 3.08 -12.46
N ARG A 115 -7.78 3.46 -13.31
CA ARG A 115 -8.68 2.51 -13.95
C ARG A 115 -7.92 1.48 -14.79
N ALA A 116 -7.02 1.92 -15.67
CA ALA A 116 -6.20 1.03 -16.48
C ALA A 116 -5.30 0.11 -15.65
N LEU A 117 -4.76 0.65 -14.55
CA LEU A 117 -3.96 -0.10 -13.59
C LEU A 117 -4.76 -1.26 -12.98
N LEU A 118 -5.97 -0.98 -12.51
CA LEU A 118 -6.85 -1.99 -11.88
C LEU A 118 -7.35 -3.04 -12.87
N GLU A 119 -7.63 -2.68 -14.12
CA GLU A 119 -8.00 -3.63 -15.17
C GLU A 119 -6.90 -4.66 -15.42
N ARG A 120 -5.65 -4.22 -15.47
CA ARG A 120 -4.49 -5.11 -15.60
C ARG A 120 -4.32 -6.04 -14.40
N VAL A 121 -4.50 -5.52 -13.19
CA VAL A 121 -4.40 -6.33 -11.96
C VAL A 121 -5.49 -7.39 -11.88
N ARG A 122 -6.70 -7.07 -12.36
CA ARG A 122 -7.80 -8.06 -12.47
C ARG A 122 -7.49 -9.23 -13.42
N SER A 123 -6.62 -9.00 -14.42
CA SER A 123 -6.11 -10.07 -15.28
C SER A 123 -5.07 -10.95 -14.61
N GLY A 124 -4.68 -10.66 -13.37
CA GLY A 124 -3.70 -11.43 -12.59
C GLY A 124 -2.28 -10.89 -12.67
N ASP A 125 -2.05 -9.80 -13.40
CA ASP A 125 -0.72 -9.23 -13.60
C ASP A 125 -0.43 -8.11 -12.59
N ARG A 126 0.83 -8.02 -12.18
CA ARG A 126 1.33 -6.79 -11.54
C ARG A 126 1.38 -5.67 -12.57
N ALA A 127 0.89 -4.50 -12.20
CA ALA A 127 0.85 -3.35 -13.08
C ALA A 127 1.42 -2.11 -12.39
N GLU A 128 1.98 -1.22 -13.21
CA GLU A 128 2.55 0.05 -12.75
C GLU A 128 2.10 1.18 -13.68
N THR A 129 1.93 2.37 -13.11
CA THR A 129 1.63 3.60 -13.84
C THR A 129 2.15 4.81 -13.07
N GLY A 130 2.44 5.91 -13.79
CA GLY A 130 2.78 7.19 -13.19
C GLY A 130 1.53 8.07 -13.12
N ILE A 131 1.40 8.83 -12.04
CA ILE A 131 0.40 9.89 -11.92
C ILE A 131 1.06 11.17 -11.38
N GLU A 132 0.49 12.32 -11.72
CA GLU A 132 0.87 13.59 -11.13
C GLU A 132 -0.26 14.09 -10.21
N ARG A 133 0.08 14.48 -8.98
CA ARG A 133 -0.85 15.04 -8.01
C ARG A 133 -0.17 16.18 -7.24
N MET A 134 -0.84 17.32 -7.17
CA MET A 134 -0.35 18.52 -6.43
C MET A 134 1.08 18.94 -6.82
N GLY A 135 1.48 18.75 -8.09
CA GLY A 135 2.82 19.08 -8.61
C GLY A 135 3.92 18.10 -8.17
N LEU A 136 3.55 16.93 -7.63
CA LEU A 136 4.43 15.82 -7.31
C LEU A 136 4.15 14.64 -8.22
N GLU A 137 5.19 13.90 -8.57
CA GLU A 137 5.10 12.72 -9.39
C GLU A 137 5.06 11.45 -8.51
N TYR A 138 4.03 10.63 -8.71
CA TYR A 138 3.89 9.37 -8.01
C TYR A 138 3.93 8.20 -8.96
N GLN A 139 4.60 7.13 -8.54
CA GLN A 139 4.52 5.84 -9.20
C GLN A 139 3.53 4.96 -8.43
N LEU A 140 2.45 4.58 -9.10
CA LEU A 140 1.50 3.61 -8.58
C LEU A 140 1.90 2.22 -9.03
N THR A 141 1.93 1.28 -8.11
CA THR A 141 2.14 -0.15 -8.37
C THR A 141 0.97 -0.90 -7.76
N ALA A 142 0.30 -1.72 -8.56
CA ALA A 142 -0.75 -2.59 -8.06
C ALA A 142 -0.40 -4.06 -8.31
N SER A 143 -0.64 -4.90 -7.32
CA SER A 143 -0.37 -6.33 -7.35
C SER A 143 -1.57 -7.11 -6.86
N PRO A 144 -1.94 -8.22 -7.54
CA PRO A 144 -3.03 -9.08 -7.07
C PRO A 144 -2.64 -9.78 -5.76
N VAL A 145 -3.65 -10.02 -4.91
CA VAL A 145 -3.49 -10.73 -3.64
C VAL A 145 -4.09 -12.13 -3.76
N PRO A 146 -3.42 -13.18 -3.24
CA PRO A 146 -4.01 -14.51 -3.14
C PRO A 146 -5.35 -14.48 -2.38
N GLY A 147 -6.38 -15.07 -2.97
CA GLY A 147 -7.74 -15.02 -2.42
C GLY A 147 -8.63 -13.92 -3.00
N GLY A 148 -8.11 -13.12 -3.93
CA GLY A 148 -8.82 -12.03 -4.61
C GLY A 148 -8.49 -10.64 -4.03
N GLY A 149 -8.68 -9.63 -4.87
CA GLY A 149 -8.34 -8.26 -4.53
C GLY A 149 -6.95 -7.82 -4.95
N ALA A 150 -6.51 -6.64 -4.49
CA ALA A 150 -5.24 -6.05 -4.87
C ALA A 150 -4.63 -5.22 -3.73
N VAL A 151 -3.31 -5.13 -3.75
CA VAL A 151 -2.55 -4.11 -3.01
C VAL A 151 -2.11 -3.04 -3.98
N LEU A 152 -2.42 -1.79 -3.68
CA LEU A 152 -1.95 -0.60 -4.39
C LEU A 152 -0.93 0.13 -3.53
N LEU A 153 0.25 0.36 -4.08
CA LEU A 153 1.33 1.16 -3.49
C LEU A 153 1.54 2.42 -4.31
N ALA A 154 1.76 3.54 -3.64
CA ALA A 154 2.07 4.82 -4.25
C ALA A 154 3.37 5.37 -3.69
N PHE A 155 4.36 5.55 -4.55
CA PHE A 155 5.69 6.07 -4.23
C PHE A 155 5.84 7.48 -4.78
N ASP A 156 6.27 8.43 -3.96
CA ASP A 156 6.73 9.73 -4.45
C ASP A 156 8.08 9.56 -5.15
N VAL A 157 8.10 9.81 -6.45
CA VAL A 157 9.30 9.68 -7.29
C VAL A 157 9.80 11.03 -7.82
N THR A 158 9.25 12.12 -7.29
CA THR A 158 9.51 13.49 -7.76
C THR A 158 11.00 13.82 -7.79
N GLU A 159 11.69 13.63 -6.68
CA GLU A 159 13.13 13.94 -6.59
C GLU A 159 13.97 13.00 -7.45
N SER A 160 13.64 11.71 -7.46
CA SER A 160 14.35 10.72 -8.26
C SER A 160 14.23 11.02 -9.76
N ARG A 161 13.04 11.37 -10.23
CA ARG A 161 12.81 11.74 -11.63
C ARG A 161 13.49 13.05 -12.02
N ARG A 162 13.43 14.06 -11.14
CA ARG A 162 14.14 15.33 -11.35
C ARG A 162 15.65 15.12 -11.47
N ALA A 163 16.24 14.33 -10.58
CA ALA A 163 17.64 14.01 -10.61
C ALA A 163 18.05 13.27 -11.90
N GLU A 164 17.21 12.32 -12.34
CA GLU A 164 17.46 11.60 -13.60
C GLU A 164 17.33 12.51 -14.82
N GLN A 165 16.35 13.39 -14.84
CA GLN A 165 16.16 14.36 -15.92
C GLN A 165 17.36 15.31 -16.01
N LEU A 166 17.80 15.89 -14.88
CA LEU A 166 18.98 16.74 -14.84
C LEU A 166 20.23 16.01 -15.34
N ARG A 167 20.42 14.74 -14.96
CA ARG A 167 21.53 13.92 -15.45
C ARG A 167 21.46 13.71 -16.96
N ARG A 168 20.28 13.46 -17.51
CA ARG A 168 20.07 13.29 -18.97
C ARG A 168 20.37 14.60 -19.72
N GLU A 169 19.83 15.71 -19.24
CA GLU A 169 20.07 17.04 -19.81
C GLU A 169 21.56 17.41 -19.75
N PHE A 170 22.20 17.19 -18.61
CA PHE A 170 23.66 17.42 -18.47
C PHE A 170 24.43 16.59 -19.49
N THR A 171 24.17 15.30 -19.61
CA THR A 171 24.87 14.41 -20.54
C THR A 171 24.64 14.83 -21.99
N ALA A 172 23.41 15.21 -22.34
CA ALA A 172 23.10 15.70 -23.68
C ALA A 172 23.81 17.00 -23.99
N ASN A 173 23.79 17.98 -23.07
CA ASN A 173 24.42 19.28 -23.25
C ASN A 173 25.94 19.14 -23.35
N VAL A 174 26.58 18.38 -22.47
CA VAL A 174 28.04 18.11 -22.54
C VAL A 174 28.40 17.43 -23.85
N SER A 175 27.61 16.47 -24.31
CA SER A 175 27.88 15.81 -25.61
C SER A 175 27.79 16.81 -26.77
N HIS A 176 26.83 17.70 -26.76
CA HIS A 176 26.66 18.76 -27.78
C HIS A 176 27.82 19.76 -27.72
N GLU A 177 28.17 20.26 -26.53
CA GLU A 177 29.23 21.22 -26.31
C GLU A 177 30.63 20.66 -26.68
N LEU A 178 30.86 19.37 -26.50
CA LEU A 178 32.08 18.70 -26.90
C LEU A 178 32.12 18.37 -28.40
N LYS A 179 30.99 18.07 -29.02
CA LYS A 179 30.91 17.68 -30.42
C LYS A 179 31.29 18.84 -31.35
N THR A 180 30.92 20.08 -31.03
CA THR A 180 31.19 21.26 -31.83
C THR A 180 32.71 21.55 -31.96
N PRO A 181 33.50 21.70 -30.86
CA PRO A 181 34.93 21.91 -30.98
C PRO A 181 35.66 20.72 -31.61
N LEU A 182 35.20 19.47 -31.28
CA LEU A 182 35.80 18.27 -31.85
C LEU A 182 35.64 18.22 -33.38
N HIS A 183 34.48 18.55 -33.93
CA HIS A 183 34.28 18.67 -35.38
C HIS A 183 35.13 19.77 -35.99
N SER A 184 35.28 20.90 -35.30
CA SER A 184 36.15 21.99 -35.76
C SER A 184 37.63 21.57 -35.82
N ILE A 185 38.09 20.85 -34.81
CA ILE A 185 39.45 20.29 -34.76
C ILE A 185 39.66 19.24 -35.85
N MET A 186 38.74 18.29 -35.97
CA MET A 186 38.79 17.25 -37.00
C MET A 186 38.79 17.84 -38.42
N GLY A 187 37.89 18.78 -38.68
CA GLY A 187 37.84 19.43 -39.99
C GLY A 187 39.12 20.25 -40.31
N ALA A 188 39.69 20.92 -39.30
CA ALA A 188 40.97 21.60 -39.48
C ALA A 188 42.13 20.62 -39.74
N ALA A 189 42.19 19.50 -39.03
CA ALA A 189 43.17 18.45 -39.23
C ALA A 189 43.04 17.79 -40.61
N GLU A 190 41.81 17.48 -41.03
CA GLU A 190 41.56 16.88 -42.37
C GLU A 190 41.97 17.81 -43.53
N LEU A 191 41.71 19.10 -43.41
CA LEU A 191 42.14 20.09 -44.40
C LEU A 191 43.67 20.22 -44.48
N LEU A 192 44.36 20.13 -43.36
CA LEU A 192 45.84 20.11 -43.33
C LEU A 192 46.39 18.82 -43.96
N GLU A 193 45.78 17.65 -43.66
CA GLU A 193 46.22 16.35 -44.13
C GLU A 193 46.00 16.19 -45.66
N THR A 194 44.88 16.70 -46.17
CA THR A 194 44.55 16.64 -47.60
C THR A 194 45.30 17.67 -48.45
N GLY A 195 46.07 18.56 -47.83
CA GLY A 195 46.81 19.59 -48.52
C GLY A 195 45.95 20.67 -49.21
N LEU A 196 44.68 20.80 -48.82
CA LEU A 196 43.74 21.79 -49.37
C LEU A 196 43.93 23.18 -48.75
N VAL A 197 44.86 23.32 -47.77
CA VAL A 197 45.20 24.60 -47.15
C VAL A 197 46.22 25.34 -48.03
N LYS A 198 45.98 26.63 -48.33
CA LYS A 198 46.94 27.45 -49.10
C LYS A 198 48.22 27.60 -48.32
N PRO A 199 49.39 27.61 -49.06
CA PRO A 199 50.66 27.86 -48.40
C PRO A 199 50.66 29.25 -47.70
N GLY A 200 50.90 29.27 -46.39
CA GLY A 200 50.85 30.43 -45.53
C GLY A 200 49.65 30.51 -44.55
N ASP A 201 48.59 29.79 -44.81
CA ASP A 201 47.34 29.75 -43.90
C ASP A 201 47.46 28.66 -42.88
N GLU A 202 48.40 27.74 -42.98
CA GLU A 202 48.63 26.58 -42.11
C GLU A 202 48.71 26.95 -40.62
N ALA A 203 49.35 28.05 -40.29
CA ALA A 203 49.50 28.52 -38.91
C ALA A 203 48.16 28.86 -38.24
N GLY A 204 47.19 29.33 -39.00
CA GLY A 204 45.85 29.63 -38.55
C GLY A 204 45.06 28.35 -38.20
N PHE A 205 45.24 27.25 -38.94
CA PHE A 205 44.64 25.96 -38.68
C PHE A 205 45.25 25.27 -37.47
N TYR A 206 46.61 25.32 -37.32
CA TYR A 206 47.28 24.82 -36.12
C TYR A 206 46.85 25.54 -34.85
N SER A 207 46.55 26.84 -34.92
CA SER A 207 46.09 27.60 -33.76
C SER A 207 44.66 27.23 -33.33
N ARG A 208 43.86 26.69 -34.24
CA ARG A 208 42.47 26.18 -33.92
C ARG A 208 42.46 24.78 -33.31
N ILE A 209 43.54 24.01 -33.53
CA ILE A 209 43.71 22.67 -32.99
C ILE A 209 44.33 22.71 -31.57
N ARG A 210 45.05 23.78 -31.25
CA ARG A 210 45.68 23.99 -29.95
C ARG A 210 44.69 24.55 -28.91
#